data_a9290d3b52a5c4b5dc897596a60521c0
#
_entry.id   a9290d3b52a5c4b5dc897596a60521c0
#
_cell.length_a   1.000
_cell.length_b   1.000
_cell.length_c   1.000
_cell.angle_alpha   90.00
_cell.angle_beta   90.00
_cell.angle_gamma   90.00
#
_symmetry.space_group_name_H-M   'P 1'
#
loop_
_entity.id
_entity.type
_entity.pdbx_description
1 polymer ?
#
loop_
_entity_poly.entity_id
_entity_poly.type
_entity_poly.pdbx_seq_one_letter_code
_entity_poly.pdbx_strand_id
1 'polypeptide(L)'
;MWYSQADDITRYLREQFAGLFKQYIVESKRAREVFVIKDIENTAKTLREMVDYLKSENHDKDEQITQIVKVNHPIVSRLKDVLSIKYNIYIEGRADLESLFKSRGYEFDFLEDYWERKYKNALIRIYISDDLFDNEGNLKYMKAADWNEDYFKVERIDLAEDDGLPF
;
A
#
# COMPACT_ATOMS: atom_id res chain seq x y z
N MET A 1 -48.61 -25.58 30.47
CA MET A 1 -47.86 -24.46 31.08
C MET A 1 -46.37 -24.42 30.77
N TRP A 2 -45.95 -25.06 29.69
CA TRP A 2 -44.51 -25.13 29.31
C TRP A 2 -44.13 -24.25 28.12
N TYR A 3 -45.12 -23.74 27.36
CA TYR A 3 -44.90 -22.92 26.17
C TYR A 3 -44.49 -21.46 26.47
N SER A 4 -44.89 -20.92 27.61
CA SER A 4 -44.55 -19.53 27.99
C SER A 4 -43.06 -19.34 28.28
N GLN A 5 -42.37 -20.35 28.82
CA GLN A 5 -40.94 -20.26 29.14
C GLN A 5 -40.04 -20.32 27.89
N ALA A 6 -40.40 -21.08 26.87
CA ALA A 6 -39.63 -21.17 25.64
C ALA A 6 -39.70 -19.86 24.82
N ASP A 7 -40.87 -19.25 24.77
CA ASP A 7 -41.08 -17.97 24.09
C ASP A 7 -40.37 -16.82 24.80
N ASP A 8 -40.35 -16.85 26.12
CA ASP A 8 -39.61 -15.86 26.93
C ASP A 8 -38.11 -15.96 26.74
N ILE A 9 -37.57 -17.20 26.68
CA ILE A 9 -36.16 -17.44 26.39
C ILE A 9 -35.81 -16.96 24.96
N THR A 10 -36.67 -17.28 23.98
CA THR A 10 -36.46 -16.87 22.59
C THR A 10 -36.49 -15.34 22.44
N ARG A 11 -37.39 -14.66 23.13
CA ARG A 11 -37.48 -13.21 23.16
C ARG A 11 -36.23 -12.60 23.80
N TYR A 12 -35.82 -13.13 24.95
CA TYR A 12 -34.61 -12.69 25.65
C TYR A 12 -33.36 -12.85 24.80
N LEU A 13 -33.17 -13.97 24.13
CA LEU A 13 -32.07 -14.22 23.23
C LEU A 13 -32.07 -13.24 22.05
N ARG A 14 -33.23 -12.98 21.44
CA ARG A 14 -33.32 -11.98 20.34
C ARG A 14 -32.91 -10.57 20.80
N GLU A 15 -33.34 -10.15 21.99
CA GLU A 15 -32.99 -8.85 22.57
C GLU A 15 -31.49 -8.77 22.85
N GLN A 16 -30.88 -9.82 23.41
CA GLN A 16 -29.45 -9.88 23.67
C GLN A 16 -28.66 -9.86 22.36
N PHE A 17 -29.02 -10.67 21.36
CA PHE A 17 -28.35 -10.65 20.07
C PHE A 17 -28.53 -9.30 19.36
N ALA A 18 -29.69 -8.70 19.40
CA ALA A 18 -29.92 -7.36 18.83
C ALA A 18 -29.02 -6.32 19.50
N GLY A 19 -28.85 -6.40 20.83
CA GLY A 19 -27.93 -5.54 21.58
C GLY A 19 -26.48 -5.72 21.15
N LEU A 20 -26.00 -6.97 21.05
CA LEU A 20 -24.65 -7.29 20.61
C LEU A 20 -24.39 -6.84 19.18
N PHE A 21 -25.31 -7.07 18.25
CA PHE A 21 -25.19 -6.60 16.87
C PHE A 21 -25.14 -5.08 16.79
N LYS A 22 -25.98 -4.40 17.55
CA LYS A 22 -25.95 -2.93 17.60
C LYS A 22 -24.62 -2.41 18.11
N GLN A 23 -24.08 -3.02 19.17
CA GLN A 23 -22.78 -2.66 19.73
C GLN A 23 -21.67 -2.91 18.70
N TYR A 24 -21.65 -4.07 18.06
CA TYR A 24 -20.67 -4.40 17.02
C TYR A 24 -20.68 -3.41 15.84
N ILE A 25 -21.88 -3.03 15.36
CA ILE A 25 -22.01 -2.04 14.29
C ILE A 25 -21.46 -0.67 14.74
N VAL A 26 -21.77 -0.24 15.96
CA VAL A 26 -21.28 1.03 16.51
C VAL A 26 -19.76 1.02 16.67
N GLU A 27 -19.19 -0.04 17.19
CA GLU A 27 -17.73 -0.21 17.36
C GLU A 27 -17.02 -0.26 16.01
N SER A 28 -17.56 -1.01 15.04
CA SER A 28 -17.02 -1.07 13.68
C SER A 28 -17.05 0.30 12.98
N LYS A 29 -18.13 1.07 13.17
CA LYS A 29 -18.23 2.43 12.64
C LYS A 29 -17.22 3.37 13.29
N ARG A 30 -17.09 3.32 14.61
CA ARG A 30 -16.09 4.10 15.35
C ARG A 30 -14.66 3.76 14.93
N ALA A 31 -14.35 2.50 14.73
CA ALA A 31 -13.02 2.10 14.27
C ALA A 31 -12.68 2.71 12.90
N ARG A 32 -13.65 2.75 11.96
CA ARG A 32 -13.47 3.44 10.67
C ARG A 32 -13.30 4.95 10.84
N GLU A 33 -14.12 5.57 11.68
CA GLU A 33 -14.04 7.02 11.95
C GLU A 33 -12.66 7.38 12.53
N VAL A 34 -12.16 6.61 13.49
CA VAL A 34 -10.82 6.79 14.06
C VAL A 34 -9.73 6.64 13.01
N PHE A 35 -9.86 5.66 12.12
CA PHE A 35 -8.90 5.46 11.03
C PHE A 35 -8.88 6.68 10.09
N VAL A 36 -10.05 7.16 9.66
CA VAL A 36 -10.16 8.34 8.78
C VAL A 36 -9.62 9.59 9.46
N ILE A 37 -9.93 9.79 10.76
CA ILE A 37 -9.40 10.93 11.53
C ILE A 37 -7.88 10.88 11.57
N LYS A 38 -7.29 9.73 11.83
CA LYS A 38 -5.84 9.55 11.87
C LYS A 38 -5.17 9.83 10.53
N ASP A 39 -5.82 9.46 9.45
CA ASP A 39 -5.34 9.73 8.09
C ASP A 39 -5.40 11.23 7.76
N ILE A 40 -6.50 11.90 8.16
CA ILE A 40 -6.63 13.36 8.06
C ILE A 40 -5.59 14.08 8.92
N GLU A 41 -5.34 13.62 10.15
CA GLU A 41 -4.31 14.18 11.03
C GLU A 41 -2.92 14.08 10.42
N ASN A 42 -2.57 12.92 9.85
CA ASN A 42 -1.30 12.71 9.17
C ASN A 42 -1.16 13.64 7.96
N THR A 43 -2.21 13.75 7.14
CA THR A 43 -2.24 14.65 5.99
C THR A 43 -2.12 16.13 6.43
N ALA A 44 -2.84 16.52 7.48
CA ALA A 44 -2.77 17.87 8.01
C ALA A 44 -1.39 18.18 8.60
N LYS A 45 -0.73 17.21 9.22
CA LYS A 45 0.64 17.36 9.72
C LYS A 45 1.60 17.60 8.57
N THR A 46 1.54 16.77 7.52
CA THR A 46 2.37 16.93 6.32
C THR A 46 2.15 18.30 5.67
N LEU A 47 0.89 18.73 5.55
CA LEU A 47 0.57 20.06 5.00
C LEU A 47 1.12 21.20 5.86
N ARG A 48 1.06 21.10 7.20
CA ARG A 48 1.66 22.11 8.08
C ARG A 48 3.17 22.16 7.93
N GLU A 49 3.83 21.03 7.92
CA GLU A 49 5.27 20.94 7.69
C GLU A 49 5.67 21.56 6.33
N MET A 50 4.86 21.32 5.29
CA MET A 50 5.05 21.97 3.97
C MET A 50 4.85 23.49 4.03
N VAL A 51 3.79 23.97 4.74
CA VAL A 51 3.53 25.42 4.88
C VAL A 51 4.60 26.10 5.70
N ASP A 52 5.03 25.51 6.80
CA ASP A 52 6.08 26.07 7.65
C ASP A 52 7.41 26.11 6.91
N TYR A 53 7.67 25.11 6.11
CA TYR A 53 8.82 25.05 5.21
C TYR A 53 8.74 26.15 4.14
N LEU A 54 7.61 26.34 3.46
CA LEU A 54 7.40 27.41 2.46
C LEU A 54 7.53 28.81 3.05
N LYS A 55 7.34 28.96 4.36
CA LYS A 55 7.51 30.25 5.06
C LYS A 55 8.96 30.55 5.43
N SER A 56 9.79 29.53 5.58
CA SER A 56 11.08 29.71 6.25
C SER A 56 12.25 30.14 5.37
N GLU A 57 12.29 29.95 4.02
CA GLU A 57 13.34 30.56 3.17
C GLU A 57 13.25 30.38 1.65
N ASN A 58 13.92 31.27 0.90
CA ASN A 58 13.71 31.50 -0.53
C ASN A 58 14.71 30.84 -1.50
N HIS A 59 15.65 29.99 -1.09
CA HIS A 59 16.68 29.53 -2.01
C HIS A 59 16.91 28.02 -2.16
N ASP A 60 16.48 27.18 -1.20
CA ASP A 60 16.62 25.71 -1.31
C ASP A 60 15.28 24.99 -1.54
N LYS A 61 14.27 25.72 -2.00
CA LYS A 61 12.87 25.29 -1.91
C LYS A 61 12.46 24.23 -2.91
N ASP A 62 13.00 24.28 -4.13
CA ASP A 62 12.51 23.43 -5.21
C ASP A 62 12.93 21.96 -5.03
N GLU A 63 14.14 21.71 -4.55
CA GLU A 63 14.61 20.33 -4.32
C GLU A 63 13.87 19.64 -3.18
N GLN A 64 13.64 20.31 -2.08
CA GLN A 64 13.00 19.69 -0.92
C GLN A 64 11.51 19.49 -1.12
N ILE A 65 10.81 20.39 -1.82
CA ILE A 65 9.42 20.18 -2.25
C ILE A 65 9.34 18.96 -3.17
N THR A 66 10.26 18.84 -4.10
CA THR A 66 10.36 17.69 -5.00
C THR A 66 10.57 16.39 -4.23
N GLN A 67 11.43 16.40 -3.20
CA GLN A 67 11.65 15.22 -2.33
C GLN A 67 10.40 14.82 -1.56
N ILE A 68 9.67 15.76 -0.95
CA ILE A 68 8.41 15.47 -0.23
C ILE A 68 7.37 14.88 -1.17
N VAL A 69 7.26 15.44 -2.37
CA VAL A 69 6.33 14.96 -3.39
C VAL A 69 6.69 13.55 -3.85
N LYS A 70 7.97 13.26 -4.08
CA LYS A 70 8.44 11.95 -4.49
C LYS A 70 8.27 10.88 -3.41
N VAL A 71 8.48 11.20 -2.13
CA VAL A 71 8.24 10.28 -1.00
C VAL A 71 6.77 9.88 -0.90
N ASN A 72 5.85 10.80 -1.24
CA ASN A 72 4.40 10.55 -1.21
C ASN A 72 3.83 10.08 -2.56
N HIS A 73 4.68 9.74 -3.52
CA HIS A 73 4.23 9.24 -4.81
C HIS A 73 3.50 7.88 -4.66
N PRO A 74 2.38 7.63 -5.37
CA PRO A 74 1.60 6.41 -5.24
C PRO A 74 2.41 5.12 -5.42
N ILE A 75 3.39 5.10 -6.34
CA ILE A 75 4.26 3.94 -6.53
C ILE A 75 5.09 3.61 -5.29
N VAL A 76 5.53 4.63 -4.54
CA VAL A 76 6.32 4.43 -3.31
C VAL A 76 5.52 3.66 -2.27
N SER A 77 4.24 3.99 -2.11
CA SER A 77 3.34 3.27 -1.22
C SER A 77 3.17 1.81 -1.67
N ARG A 78 2.91 1.57 -2.95
CA ARG A 78 2.78 0.21 -3.52
C ARG A 78 4.06 -0.62 -3.34
N LEU A 79 5.22 -0.02 -3.60
CA LEU A 79 6.52 -0.69 -3.40
C LEU A 79 6.75 -1.04 -1.94
N LYS A 80 6.41 -0.13 -1.01
CA LYS A 80 6.55 -0.40 0.43
C LYS A 80 5.70 -1.60 0.85
N ASP A 81 4.48 -1.70 0.36
CA ASP A 81 3.57 -2.81 0.67
C ASP A 81 4.12 -4.13 0.11
N VAL A 82 4.46 -4.17 -1.17
CA VAL A 82 4.93 -5.40 -1.85
C VAL A 82 6.29 -5.86 -1.33
N LEU A 83 7.23 -4.94 -1.11
CA LEU A 83 8.57 -5.23 -0.60
C LEU A 83 8.65 -5.30 0.92
N SER A 84 7.52 -5.13 1.63
CA SER A 84 7.44 -5.10 3.10
C SER A 84 8.40 -4.09 3.74
N ILE A 85 8.47 -2.88 3.18
CA ILE A 85 9.35 -1.81 3.66
C ILE A 85 8.61 -0.97 4.70
N LYS A 86 9.13 -0.91 5.92
CA LYS A 86 8.51 -0.20 7.05
C LYS A 86 9.04 1.22 7.26
N TYR A 87 10.04 1.64 6.53
CA TYR A 87 10.66 2.95 6.60
C TYR A 87 10.34 3.77 5.34
N ASN A 88 10.61 5.08 5.40
CA ASN A 88 10.45 5.93 4.24
C ASN A 88 11.58 5.68 3.26
N ILE A 89 11.22 5.54 1.99
CA ILE A 89 12.16 5.43 0.87
C ILE A 89 11.96 6.63 -0.04
N TYR A 90 13.04 7.07 -0.62
CA TYR A 90 13.07 8.11 -1.64
C TYR A 90 13.46 7.48 -2.96
N ILE A 91 12.69 7.75 -4.01
CA ILE A 91 12.92 7.24 -5.36
C ILE A 91 12.91 8.43 -6.29
N GLU A 92 14.04 8.72 -6.86
CA GLU A 92 14.17 9.81 -7.83
C GLU A 92 13.80 9.35 -9.23
N GLY A 93 14.19 8.13 -9.58
CA GLY A 93 13.94 7.59 -10.91
C GLY A 93 14.20 6.09 -11.02
N ARG A 94 14.42 5.64 -12.26
CA ARG A 94 14.64 4.23 -12.59
C ARG A 94 15.86 3.64 -11.90
N ALA A 95 16.95 4.37 -11.81
CA ALA A 95 18.19 3.89 -11.20
C ALA A 95 18.02 3.52 -9.73
N ASP A 96 17.23 4.30 -8.99
CA ASP A 96 16.91 4.00 -7.59
C ASP A 96 16.03 2.78 -7.46
N LEU A 97 15.01 2.65 -8.34
CA LEU A 97 14.18 1.46 -8.40
C LEU A 97 14.98 0.21 -8.70
N GLU A 98 15.86 0.27 -9.68
CA GLU A 98 16.75 -0.82 -10.04
C GLU A 98 17.62 -1.24 -8.85
N SER A 99 18.22 -0.25 -8.18
CA SER A 99 19.03 -0.48 -6.98
C SER A 99 18.22 -1.10 -5.85
N LEU A 100 16.99 -0.63 -5.64
CA LEU A 100 16.07 -1.15 -4.64
C LEU A 100 15.71 -2.61 -4.94
N PHE A 101 15.31 -2.93 -6.17
CA PHE A 101 14.96 -4.30 -6.56
C PHE A 101 16.14 -5.25 -6.46
N LYS A 102 17.31 -4.87 -6.97
CA LYS A 102 18.55 -5.66 -6.85
C LYS A 102 18.90 -5.92 -5.38
N SER A 103 18.79 -4.91 -4.52
CA SER A 103 19.04 -5.08 -3.08
C SER A 103 18.06 -6.04 -2.39
N ARG A 104 16.90 -6.26 -2.98
CA ARG A 104 15.87 -7.19 -2.51
C ARG A 104 15.92 -8.55 -3.21
N GLY A 105 16.90 -8.78 -4.06
CA GLY A 105 17.13 -10.04 -4.76
C GLY A 105 16.15 -10.27 -5.92
N TYR A 106 15.68 -9.19 -6.53
CA TYR A 106 14.97 -9.25 -7.79
C TYR A 106 15.96 -9.12 -8.95
N GLU A 107 15.71 -9.85 -10.02
CA GLU A 107 16.43 -9.79 -11.28
C GLU A 107 15.52 -9.21 -12.35
N PHE A 108 16.07 -8.45 -13.30
CA PHE A 108 15.30 -7.84 -14.37
C PHE A 108 15.32 -8.71 -15.61
N ASP A 109 14.15 -9.06 -16.12
CA ASP A 109 14.00 -9.74 -17.40
C ASP A 109 13.83 -8.70 -18.52
N PHE A 110 14.84 -8.57 -19.38
CA PHE A 110 14.88 -7.61 -20.48
C PHE A 110 13.98 -8.00 -21.67
N LEU A 111 13.52 -9.25 -21.74
CA LEU A 111 12.68 -9.70 -22.85
C LEU A 111 11.21 -9.39 -22.60
N GLU A 112 10.80 -9.48 -21.36
CA GLU A 112 9.40 -9.35 -20.95
C GLU A 112 9.13 -8.13 -20.04
N ASP A 113 10.17 -7.31 -19.78
CA ASP A 113 10.11 -6.02 -19.08
C ASP A 113 9.48 -6.11 -17.68
N TYR A 114 9.95 -7.04 -16.86
CA TYR A 114 9.55 -7.16 -15.47
C TYR A 114 10.72 -7.50 -14.54
N TRP A 115 10.51 -7.25 -13.25
CA TRP A 115 11.38 -7.69 -12.17
C TRP A 115 10.88 -9.00 -11.60
N GLU A 116 11.72 -10.01 -11.45
CA GLU A 116 11.31 -11.29 -10.86
C GLU A 116 12.19 -11.70 -9.70
N ARG A 117 11.56 -12.40 -8.76
CA ARG A 117 12.24 -13.00 -7.61
C ARG A 117 11.61 -14.33 -7.26
N LYS A 118 12.43 -15.35 -7.11
CA LYS A 118 12.01 -16.64 -6.55
C LYS A 118 11.96 -16.55 -5.03
N TYR A 119 10.81 -16.85 -4.46
CA TYR A 119 10.60 -16.88 -3.02
C TYR A 119 9.90 -18.17 -2.62
N LYS A 120 10.64 -19.10 -1.93
CA LYS A 120 10.15 -20.46 -1.61
C LYS A 120 9.67 -21.16 -2.89
N ASN A 121 8.39 -21.59 -2.91
CA ASN A 121 7.77 -22.26 -4.04
C ASN A 121 6.95 -21.31 -4.93
N ALA A 122 7.29 -20.03 -4.93
CA ALA A 122 6.61 -19.03 -5.75
C ALA A 122 7.62 -18.15 -6.49
N LEU A 123 7.22 -17.71 -7.68
CA LEU A 123 7.89 -16.67 -8.45
C LEU A 123 7.06 -15.41 -8.35
N ILE A 124 7.67 -14.31 -7.93
CA ILE A 124 7.01 -13.00 -7.82
C ILE A 124 7.54 -12.15 -8.96
N ARG A 125 6.63 -11.67 -9.81
CA ARG A 125 6.90 -10.76 -10.92
C ARG A 125 6.30 -9.40 -10.64
N ILE A 126 7.04 -8.35 -10.93
CA ILE A 126 6.64 -6.96 -10.74
C ILE A 126 6.84 -6.21 -12.05
N TYR A 127 5.75 -5.67 -12.57
CA TYR A 127 5.71 -4.85 -13.79
C TYR A 127 5.56 -3.39 -13.38
N ILE A 128 6.36 -2.53 -13.99
CA ILE A 128 6.32 -1.07 -13.77
C ILE A 128 6.28 -0.39 -15.12
N SER A 129 5.22 0.38 -15.37
CA SER A 129 5.04 1.08 -16.63
C SER A 129 6.08 2.19 -16.81
N ASP A 130 6.59 2.31 -18.02
CA ASP A 130 7.46 3.39 -18.46
C ASP A 130 6.80 4.75 -18.39
N ASP A 131 5.47 4.80 -18.45
CA ASP A 131 4.70 6.04 -18.35
C ASP A 131 4.90 6.80 -17.04
N LEU A 132 5.40 6.12 -16.00
CA LEU A 132 5.73 6.73 -14.71
C LEU A 132 6.99 7.59 -14.77
N PHE A 133 7.79 7.48 -15.83
CA PHE A 133 9.07 8.15 -15.95
C PHE A 133 9.07 9.16 -17.09
N ASP A 134 9.87 10.20 -16.94
CA ASP A 134 10.15 11.13 -18.04
C ASP A 134 11.23 10.57 -18.97
N ASN A 135 11.58 11.35 -20.01
CA ASN A 135 12.60 10.96 -20.99
C ASN A 135 14.01 10.84 -20.40
N GLU A 136 14.25 11.41 -19.22
CA GLU A 136 15.51 11.36 -18.48
C GLU A 136 15.54 10.20 -17.48
N GLY A 137 14.40 9.47 -17.34
CA GLY A 137 14.23 8.38 -16.40
C GLY A 137 13.86 8.79 -14.98
N ASN A 138 13.54 10.07 -14.74
CA ASN A 138 13.07 10.55 -13.45
C ASN A 138 11.59 10.23 -13.25
N LEU A 139 11.21 10.00 -12.01
CA LEU A 139 9.82 9.74 -11.62
C LEU A 139 8.98 11.00 -11.83
N LYS A 140 7.96 10.91 -12.71
CA LYS A 140 7.02 12.01 -12.97
C LYS A 140 6.20 12.31 -11.72
N TYR A 141 5.86 13.59 -11.53
CA TYR A 141 4.86 13.94 -10.53
C TYR A 141 3.49 13.34 -10.88
N MET A 142 2.85 12.71 -9.90
CA MET A 142 1.52 12.12 -10.07
C MET A 142 0.69 12.31 -8.81
N LYS A 143 -0.55 12.75 -8.98
CA LYS A 143 -1.53 12.78 -7.88
C LYS A 143 -2.10 11.37 -7.66
N ALA A 144 -2.50 11.09 -6.43
CA ALA A 144 -3.15 9.82 -6.12
C ALA A 144 -4.44 9.58 -6.93
N ALA A 145 -5.14 10.67 -7.33
CA ALA A 145 -6.34 10.59 -8.16
C ALA A 145 -6.05 10.19 -9.62
N ASP A 146 -4.84 10.41 -10.09
CA ASP A 146 -4.42 10.11 -11.47
C ASP A 146 -3.78 8.72 -11.57
N TRP A 147 -3.71 7.99 -10.45
CA TRP A 147 -3.14 6.66 -10.38
C TRP A 147 -3.97 5.66 -11.19
N ASN A 148 -3.29 4.90 -12.05
CA ASN A 148 -3.86 3.76 -12.75
C ASN A 148 -3.19 2.46 -12.23
N GLU A 149 -3.98 1.44 -11.98
CA GLU A 149 -3.45 0.12 -11.53
C GLU A 149 -2.56 -0.54 -12.59
N ASP A 150 -2.67 -0.14 -13.86
CA ASP A 150 -1.79 -0.61 -14.93
C ASP A 150 -0.34 -0.12 -14.81
N TYR A 151 -0.09 0.94 -14.02
CA TYR A 151 1.26 1.44 -13.80
C TYR A 151 2.13 0.52 -12.94
N PHE A 152 1.49 -0.33 -12.12
CA PHE A 152 2.19 -1.22 -11.21
C PHE A 152 1.40 -2.50 -11.00
N LYS A 153 1.91 -3.63 -11.52
CA LYS A 153 1.27 -4.94 -11.38
C LYS A 153 2.20 -5.91 -10.68
N VAL A 154 1.62 -6.77 -9.86
CA VAL A 154 2.35 -7.84 -9.18
C VAL A 154 1.66 -9.16 -9.49
N GLU A 155 2.42 -10.10 -9.99
CA GLU A 155 1.98 -11.46 -10.23
C GLU A 155 2.73 -12.42 -9.31
N ARG A 156 2.00 -13.36 -8.78
CA ARG A 156 2.55 -14.48 -8.02
C ARG A 156 2.23 -15.78 -8.75
N ILE A 157 3.27 -16.47 -9.15
CA ILE A 157 3.18 -17.77 -9.82
C ILE A 157 3.66 -18.81 -8.82
N ASP A 158 2.76 -19.67 -8.35
CA ASP A 158 3.15 -20.79 -7.49
C ASP A 158 3.82 -21.86 -8.35
N LEU A 159 5.06 -22.16 -8.00
CA LEU A 159 5.82 -23.24 -8.65
C LEU A 159 5.28 -24.56 -8.08
N ALA A 160 4.85 -25.47 -8.98
CA ALA A 160 4.50 -26.82 -8.56
C ALA A 160 5.66 -27.41 -7.77
N GLU A 161 5.37 -28.09 -6.66
CA GLU A 161 6.37 -28.89 -5.97
C GLU A 161 6.90 -29.90 -7.00
N ASP A 162 8.20 -29.84 -7.23
CA ASP A 162 8.86 -30.84 -8.04
C ASP A 162 8.78 -32.14 -7.22
N ASP A 163 7.74 -32.93 -7.48
CA ASP A 163 7.61 -34.27 -6.97
C ASP A 163 8.78 -35.07 -7.58
N GLY A 164 9.95 -34.89 -6.97
CA GLY A 164 11.15 -35.60 -7.32
C GLY A 164 10.87 -37.10 -7.36
N LEU A 165 10.60 -37.60 -8.55
CA LEU A 165 10.57 -39.03 -8.79
C LEU A 165 11.97 -39.60 -8.43
N PRO A 166 12.06 -40.48 -7.46
CA PRO A 166 13.31 -41.13 -7.18
C PRO A 166 13.60 -42.05 -8.35
N PHE A 167 14.71 -41.78 -9.03
CA PHE A 167 15.35 -42.78 -9.90
C PHE A 167 16.14 -43.80 -9.08
#